data_c094c1575d3adb91bc62d97ecfb96f64
#
_entry.id   c094c1575d3adb91bc62d97ecfb96f64
#
_cell.length_a   1.000
_cell.length_b   1.000
_cell.length_c   1.000
_cell.angle_alpha   90.00
_cell.angle_beta   90.00
_cell.angle_gamma   90.00
#
_symmetry.space_group_name_H-M   'P 1'
#
loop_
_entity.id
_entity.type
_entity.pdbx_description
1 polymer ?
#
loop_
_entity_poly.entity_id
_entity_poly.type
_entity_poly.pdbx_seq_one_letter_code
_entity_poly.pdbx_strand_id
1 'polypeptide(L)'
;MTERQADSLLRADLLSRYALFRRFGKDALLLTVLSYNVGTGTLLGGRNRPKSRLIRKLERGDRNILPEYLSFCRYKGRMLPGLLKRRRMEFALFYIP
;
A
#
# COMPACT_ATOMS: atom_id res chain seq x y z
N MET A 1 -8.81 -25.19 -8.19
CA MET A 1 -9.46 -23.85 -8.10
C MET A 1 -9.77 -23.37 -9.51
N THR A 2 -11.00 -22.97 -9.74
CA THR A 2 -11.39 -22.40 -11.03
C THR A 2 -10.97 -20.92 -11.10
N GLU A 3 -10.87 -20.36 -12.32
CA GLU A 3 -10.58 -18.94 -12.50
C GLU A 3 -11.59 -18.05 -11.76
N ARG A 4 -12.85 -18.45 -11.77
CA ARG A 4 -13.93 -17.75 -11.08
C ARG A 4 -13.71 -17.71 -9.58
N GLN A 5 -13.29 -18.81 -8.99
CA GLN A 5 -13.01 -18.90 -7.55
C GLN A 5 -11.79 -18.05 -7.17
N ALA A 6 -10.74 -18.09 -7.99
CA ALA A 6 -9.54 -17.28 -7.77
C ALA A 6 -9.86 -15.79 -7.84
N ASP A 7 -10.66 -15.38 -8.83
CA ASP A 7 -11.08 -13.99 -9.01
C ASP A 7 -11.93 -13.50 -7.84
N SER A 8 -12.86 -14.35 -7.35
CA SER A 8 -13.69 -14.02 -6.21
C SER A 8 -12.87 -13.84 -4.93
N LEU A 9 -11.87 -14.71 -4.70
CA LEU A 9 -10.98 -14.61 -3.55
C LEU A 9 -10.14 -13.34 -3.61
N LEU A 10 -9.63 -12.98 -4.79
CA LEU A 10 -8.85 -11.76 -4.98
C LEU A 10 -9.69 -10.52 -4.69
N ARG A 11 -10.92 -10.46 -5.17
CA ARG A 11 -11.83 -9.35 -4.89
C ARG A 11 -12.11 -9.22 -3.40
N ALA A 12 -12.36 -10.33 -2.72
CA ALA A 12 -12.63 -10.32 -1.29
C ALA A 12 -11.43 -9.80 -0.51
N ASP A 13 -10.21 -10.20 -0.89
CA ASP A 13 -8.98 -9.72 -0.25
C ASP A 13 -8.77 -8.22 -0.47
N LEU A 14 -8.98 -7.74 -1.69
CA LEU A 14 -8.85 -6.31 -2.01
C LEU A 14 -9.87 -5.47 -1.27
N LEU A 15 -11.12 -5.91 -1.19
CA LEU A 15 -12.18 -5.21 -0.46
C LEU A 15 -11.87 -5.17 1.04
N SER A 16 -11.38 -6.26 1.58
CA SER A 16 -10.98 -6.36 2.98
C SER A 16 -9.87 -5.35 3.31
N ARG A 17 -8.86 -5.26 2.44
CA ARG A 17 -7.76 -4.31 2.60
C ARG A 17 -8.23 -2.88 2.42
N TYR A 18 -9.09 -2.62 1.42
CA TYR A 18 -9.65 -1.29 1.18
C TYR A 18 -10.39 -0.78 2.41
N ALA A 19 -11.16 -1.65 3.06
CA ALA A 19 -11.91 -1.27 4.26
C ALA A 19 -10.99 -0.76 5.38
N LEU A 20 -9.76 -1.28 5.47
CA LEU A 20 -8.79 -0.83 6.47
C LEU A 20 -8.28 0.59 6.18
N PHE A 21 -8.33 1.03 4.94
CA PHE A 21 -7.77 2.32 4.53
C PHE A 21 -8.84 3.35 4.16
N ARG A 22 -10.12 3.03 4.30
CA ARG A 22 -11.22 3.94 3.93
C ARG A 22 -11.11 5.30 4.60
N ARG A 23 -10.62 5.35 5.82
CA ARG A 23 -10.47 6.61 6.57
C ARG A 23 -9.52 7.60 5.92
N PHE A 24 -8.66 7.14 5.00
CA PHE A 24 -7.71 8.00 4.31
C PHE A 24 -8.29 8.65 3.05
N GLY A 25 -9.56 8.41 2.73
CA GLY A 25 -10.25 9.08 1.63
C GLY A 25 -9.59 8.84 0.27
N LYS A 26 -9.07 9.90 -0.35
CA LYS A 26 -8.46 9.82 -1.68
C LYS A 26 -7.30 8.83 -1.75
N ASP A 27 -6.61 8.61 -0.66
CA ASP A 27 -5.42 7.75 -0.63
C ASP A 27 -5.74 6.29 -0.34
N ALA A 28 -7.02 5.96 -0.09
CA ALA A 28 -7.43 4.61 0.28
C ALA A 28 -7.06 3.57 -0.79
N LEU A 29 -7.32 3.86 -2.06
CA LEU A 29 -7.01 2.93 -3.14
C LEU A 29 -5.51 2.74 -3.30
N LEU A 30 -4.74 3.82 -3.26
CA LEU A 30 -3.28 3.77 -3.33
C LEU A 30 -2.70 2.89 -2.22
N LEU A 31 -3.19 3.08 -0.99
CA LEU A 31 -2.75 2.29 0.16
C LEU A 31 -3.15 0.82 0.03
N THR A 32 -4.33 0.55 -0.53
CA THR A 32 -4.79 -0.81 -0.77
C THR A 32 -3.86 -1.54 -1.73
N VAL A 33 -3.48 -0.89 -2.84
CA VAL A 33 -2.56 -1.45 -3.82
C VAL A 33 -1.20 -1.72 -3.17
N LEU A 34 -0.68 -0.77 -2.41
CA LEU A 34 0.60 -0.94 -1.73
C LEU A 34 0.55 -2.08 -0.71
N SER A 35 -0.52 -2.16 0.09
CA SER A 35 -0.65 -3.19 1.12
C SER A 35 -0.74 -4.59 0.53
N TYR A 36 -1.29 -4.73 -0.67
CA TYR A 36 -1.35 -6.00 -1.36
C TYR A 36 0.06 -6.53 -1.68
N ASN A 37 1.00 -5.62 -1.91
CA ASN A 37 2.38 -5.97 -2.24
C ASN A 37 3.29 -6.12 -1.02
N VAL A 38 3.12 -5.26 -0.01
CA VAL A 38 4.03 -5.22 1.15
C VAL A 38 3.40 -5.70 2.46
N GLY A 39 2.08 -5.90 2.48
CA GLY A 39 1.34 -6.34 3.66
C GLY A 39 0.80 -5.19 4.49
N THR A 40 -0.39 -5.41 5.08
CA THR A 40 -1.05 -4.39 5.90
C THR A 40 -0.27 -4.09 7.18
N GLY A 41 0.38 -5.10 7.77
CA GLY A 41 1.18 -4.90 8.97
C GLY A 41 2.40 -4.03 8.75
N THR A 42 2.97 -4.06 7.54
CA THR A 42 4.09 -3.18 7.19
C THR A 42 3.66 -1.72 7.17
N LEU A 43 2.43 -1.44 6.76
CA LEU A 43 1.91 -0.08 6.69
C LEU A 43 1.31 0.38 8.03
N LEU A 44 0.36 -0.37 8.56
CA LEU A 44 -0.42 0.04 9.72
C LEU A 44 0.25 -0.31 11.05
N GLY A 45 1.30 -1.12 11.00
CA GLY A 45 1.96 -1.56 12.22
C GLY A 45 1.20 -2.68 12.92
N GLY A 46 1.68 -3.07 14.09
CA GLY A 46 1.08 -4.12 14.90
C GLY A 46 1.66 -4.10 16.31
N ARG A 47 1.48 -5.19 17.05
CA ARG A 47 1.90 -5.28 18.45
C ARG A 47 3.37 -4.89 18.67
N ASN A 48 4.26 -5.37 17.82
CA ASN A 48 5.71 -5.16 17.97
C ASN A 48 6.30 -4.34 16.82
N ARG A 49 5.45 -3.65 16.05
CA ARG A 49 5.88 -2.88 14.88
C ARG A 49 5.16 -1.54 14.85
N PRO A 50 5.89 -0.41 14.76
CA PRO A 50 5.27 0.90 14.65
C PRO A 50 4.62 1.09 13.28
N LYS A 51 3.71 2.05 13.20
CA LYS A 51 3.13 2.47 11.92
C LYS A 51 4.24 2.98 11.01
N SER A 52 4.08 2.76 9.69
CA SER A 52 5.04 3.27 8.72
C SER A 52 5.04 4.79 8.72
N ARG A 53 6.14 5.38 8.23
CA ARG A 53 6.25 6.84 8.10
C ARG A 53 5.17 7.39 7.19
N LEU A 54 4.84 6.66 6.12
CA LEU A 54 3.79 7.03 5.19
C LEU A 54 2.44 7.21 5.90
N ILE A 55 2.05 6.22 6.69
CA ILE A 55 0.78 6.27 7.43
C ILE A 55 0.79 7.40 8.44
N ARG A 56 1.90 7.59 9.15
CA ARG A 56 2.02 8.68 10.13
C ARG A 56 1.87 10.06 9.49
N LYS A 57 2.43 10.24 8.28
CA LYS A 57 2.29 11.49 7.53
C LYS A 57 0.82 11.73 7.13
N LEU A 58 0.15 10.71 6.63
CA LEU A 58 -1.26 10.83 6.24
C LEU A 58 -2.15 11.11 7.45
N GLU A 59 -1.85 10.53 8.59
CA GLU A 59 -2.60 10.80 9.82
C GLU A 59 -2.46 12.25 10.29
N ARG A 60 -1.36 12.91 9.95
CA ARG A 60 -1.15 14.33 10.24
C ARG A 60 -1.73 15.25 9.17
N GLY A 61 -2.34 14.69 8.14
CA GLY A 61 -2.87 15.47 7.02
C GLY A 61 -1.84 15.82 5.95
N ASP A 62 -0.63 15.27 6.05
CA ASP A 62 0.43 15.51 5.07
C ASP A 62 0.35 14.48 3.95
N ARG A 63 -0.10 14.94 2.78
CA ARG A 63 -0.26 14.07 1.61
C ARG A 63 0.95 14.05 0.69
N ASN A 64 2.03 14.72 1.05
CA ASN A 64 3.27 14.68 0.28
C ASN A 64 4.05 13.41 0.61
N ILE A 65 3.58 12.28 0.10
CA ILE A 65 4.03 10.94 0.49
C ILE A 65 4.83 10.21 -0.60
N LEU A 66 5.18 10.89 -1.68
CA LEU A 66 5.91 10.25 -2.78
C LEU A 66 7.23 9.60 -2.32
N PRO A 67 8.10 10.31 -1.56
CA PRO A 67 9.34 9.68 -1.09
C PRO A 67 9.09 8.46 -0.23
N GLU A 68 8.10 8.52 0.66
CA GLU A 68 7.76 7.41 1.54
C GLU A 68 7.20 6.23 0.75
N TYR A 69 6.36 6.49 -0.25
CA TYR A 69 5.82 5.45 -1.11
C TYR A 69 6.93 4.74 -1.90
N LEU A 70 7.85 5.51 -2.46
CA LEU A 70 8.96 4.95 -3.22
C LEU A 70 9.95 4.16 -2.35
N SER A 71 9.96 4.42 -1.04
CA SER A 71 10.85 3.69 -0.14
C SER A 71 10.49 2.20 -0.01
N PHE A 72 9.27 1.80 -0.41
CA PHE A 72 8.85 0.39 -0.44
C PHE A 72 9.38 -0.33 -1.67
N CYS A 73 10.67 -0.19 -1.93
CA CYS A 73 11.35 -0.78 -3.08
C CYS A 73 12.43 -1.80 -2.69
N ARG A 74 12.47 -2.21 -1.42
CA ARG A 74 13.49 -3.13 -0.92
C ARG A 74 12.93 -4.53 -0.70
N TYR A 75 13.80 -5.50 -0.95
CA TYR A 75 13.54 -6.89 -0.65
C TYR A 75 14.77 -7.47 0.05
N LYS A 76 14.57 -8.02 1.25
CA LYS A 76 15.66 -8.56 2.10
C LYS A 76 16.79 -7.53 2.30
N GLY A 77 16.41 -6.27 2.54
CA GLY A 77 17.36 -5.19 2.80
C GLY A 77 18.02 -4.58 1.58
N ARG A 78 17.74 -5.12 0.39
CA ARG A 78 18.32 -4.62 -0.87
C ARG A 78 17.28 -3.84 -1.68
N MET A 79 17.69 -2.67 -2.18
CA MET A 79 16.86 -1.94 -3.13
C MET A 79 16.85 -2.69 -4.47
N LEU A 80 15.64 -2.94 -5.00
CA LEU A 80 15.47 -3.57 -6.31
C LEU A 80 14.90 -2.54 -7.29
N PRO A 81 15.63 -2.24 -8.40
CA PRO A 81 15.14 -1.25 -9.37
C PRO A 81 13.77 -1.58 -9.95
N GLY A 82 13.45 -2.88 -10.12
CA GLY A 82 12.14 -3.31 -10.59
C GLY A 82 11.02 -2.93 -9.62
N LEU A 83 11.26 -3.06 -8.32
CA LEU A 83 10.28 -2.66 -7.31
C LEU A 83 10.13 -1.15 -7.27
N LEU A 84 11.21 -0.39 -7.40
CA LEU A 84 11.16 1.06 -7.44
C LEU A 84 10.32 1.53 -8.62
N LYS A 85 10.54 0.96 -9.80
CA LYS A 85 9.75 1.26 -11.00
C LYS A 85 8.27 0.97 -10.75
N ARG A 86 7.96 -0.16 -10.11
CA ARG A 86 6.60 -0.55 -9.79
C ARG A 86 5.94 0.46 -8.86
N ARG A 87 6.65 0.90 -7.79
CA ARG A 87 6.11 1.91 -6.87
C ARG A 87 5.83 3.23 -7.59
N ARG A 88 6.70 3.64 -8.50
CA ARG A 88 6.48 4.86 -9.30
C ARG A 88 5.25 4.73 -10.18
N MET A 89 5.06 3.60 -10.83
CA MET A 89 3.89 3.36 -11.69
C MET A 89 2.60 3.36 -10.88
N GLU A 90 2.59 2.66 -9.74
CA GLU A 90 1.43 2.62 -8.84
C GLU A 90 1.05 4.01 -8.39
N PHE A 91 2.01 4.80 -7.96
CA PHE A 91 1.75 6.15 -7.48
C PHE A 91 1.19 7.02 -8.60
N ALA A 92 1.76 6.95 -9.80
CA ALA A 92 1.29 7.72 -10.95
C ALA A 92 -0.15 7.35 -11.34
N LEU A 93 -0.51 6.07 -11.21
CA LEU A 93 -1.84 5.59 -11.61
C LEU A 93 -2.91 5.85 -10.55
N PHE A 94 -2.58 5.74 -9.28
CA PHE A 94 -3.59 5.70 -8.21
C PHE A 94 -3.57 6.89 -7.27
N TYR A 95 -2.53 7.70 -7.28
CA TYR A 95 -2.49 8.91 -6.43
C TYR A 95 -3.42 9.98 -7.00
N ILE A 96 -4.30 10.49 -6.16
CA ILE A 96 -5.26 11.54 -6.52
C ILE A 96 -4.81 12.84 -5.85
N PRO A 97 -4.41 13.86 -6.61
CA PRO A 97 -3.97 15.16 -6.06
C PRO A 97 -5.02 15.88 -5.23
#